data_4ab4dd81ad7398051c214787959e97f1
#
_entry.id   4ab4dd81ad7398051c214787959e97f1
#
_cell.length_a   1.000
_cell.length_b   1.000
_cell.length_c   1.000
_cell.angle_alpha   90.00
_cell.angle_beta   90.00
_cell.angle_gamma   90.00
#
_symmetry.space_group_name_H-M   'P 1'
#
loop_
_entity.id
_entity.type
_entity.pdbx_description
1 polymer ?
#
loop_
_entity_poly.entity_id
_entity_poly.type
_entity_poly.pdbx_seq_one_letter_code
_entity_poly.pdbx_strand_id
1 'polypeptide(L)'
;MPQTMEKSVQKENRKDTNMAGNNLTQFMDRVKAKNPSETEFHQAVYEVLSSVMPFIEKNPKYQKAKILERIVEPERVLMFRVPWVDDKGEVQVNRGFRIEMNSAIGPYKGGLRFHPSVNLGILKFLAFEQIF
;
A
#
# COMPACT_ATOMS: atom_id res chain seq x y z
N MET A 1 0.91 41.20 -24.38
CA MET A 1 1.75 40.62 -23.34
C MET A 1 1.10 39.47 -22.50
N PRO A 2 0.15 38.67 -22.99
CA PRO A 2 -0.35 37.50 -22.22
C PRO A 2 0.41 36.17 -22.49
N GLN A 3 1.05 36.01 -23.65
CA GLN A 3 1.63 34.72 -24.07
C GLN A 3 2.90 34.30 -23.29
N THR A 4 3.57 35.21 -22.63
CA THR A 4 4.80 34.89 -21.87
C THR A 4 4.49 34.31 -20.48
N MET A 5 3.38 34.71 -19.88
CA MET A 5 2.93 34.16 -18.58
C MET A 5 2.38 32.73 -18.69
N GLU A 6 1.61 32.42 -19.74
CA GLU A 6 1.08 31.06 -19.97
C GLU A 6 2.19 30.03 -20.23
N LYS A 7 3.25 30.42 -20.96
CA LYS A 7 4.41 29.55 -21.21
C LYS A 7 5.25 29.27 -19.96
N SER A 8 5.35 30.22 -19.04
CA SER A 8 6.05 30.01 -17.77
C SER A 8 5.28 29.09 -16.84
N VAL A 9 3.96 29.26 -16.71
CA VAL A 9 3.09 28.40 -15.89
C VAL A 9 3.04 26.97 -16.45
N GLN A 10 2.99 26.80 -17.78
CA GLN A 10 3.03 25.46 -18.41
C GLN A 10 4.38 24.75 -18.23
N LYS A 11 5.48 25.52 -18.20
CA LYS A 11 6.84 24.97 -18.01
C LYS A 11 7.10 24.58 -16.55
N GLU A 12 6.53 25.30 -15.61
CA GLU A 12 6.58 25.01 -14.17
C GLU A 12 5.74 23.77 -13.84
N ASN A 13 4.50 23.69 -14.34
CA ASN A 13 3.65 22.52 -14.20
C ASN A 13 4.25 21.24 -14.81
N ARG A 14 4.99 21.33 -15.91
CA ARG A 14 5.68 20.18 -16.52
C ARG A 14 6.90 19.70 -15.71
N LYS A 15 7.61 20.63 -15.03
CA LYS A 15 8.71 20.25 -14.14
C LYS A 15 8.24 19.58 -12.87
N ASP A 16 7.15 20.08 -12.29
CA ASP A 16 6.55 19.51 -11.08
C ASP A 16 5.97 18.10 -11.35
N THR A 17 5.33 17.89 -12.50
CA THR A 17 4.81 16.58 -12.91
C THR A 17 5.93 15.55 -13.15
N ASN A 18 7.06 15.97 -13.70
CA ASN A 18 8.21 15.09 -13.92
C ASN A 18 8.95 14.75 -12.62
N MET A 19 9.04 15.67 -11.66
CA MET A 19 9.65 15.40 -10.37
C MET A 19 8.78 14.47 -9.51
N ALA A 20 7.47 14.70 -9.48
CA ALA A 20 6.53 13.83 -8.79
C ALA A 20 6.52 12.40 -9.37
N GLY A 21 6.59 12.26 -10.70
CA GLY A 21 6.71 10.95 -11.36
C GLY A 21 7.98 10.19 -10.98
N ASN A 22 9.12 10.88 -10.88
CA ASN A 22 10.38 10.29 -10.45
C ASN A 22 10.33 9.84 -8.98
N ASN A 23 9.73 10.64 -8.10
CA ASN A 23 9.59 10.31 -6.69
C ASN A 23 8.68 9.08 -6.47
N LEU A 24 7.56 9.00 -7.21
CA LEU A 24 6.65 7.85 -7.16
C LEU A 24 7.36 6.57 -7.63
N THR A 25 8.07 6.62 -8.75
CA THR A 25 8.80 5.47 -9.28
C THR A 25 9.83 4.96 -8.27
N GLN A 26 10.66 5.83 -7.73
CA GLN A 26 11.67 5.48 -6.72
C GLN A 26 11.04 4.92 -5.43
N PHE A 27 9.90 5.47 -5.03
CA PHE A 27 9.17 4.95 -3.88
C PHE A 27 8.65 3.55 -4.15
N MET A 28 8.03 3.32 -5.30
CA MET A 28 7.52 2.01 -5.69
C MET A 28 8.60 0.95 -5.84
N ASP A 29 9.79 1.32 -6.31
CA ASP A 29 10.93 0.39 -6.38
C ASP A 29 11.32 -0.13 -4.98
N ARG A 30 11.31 0.75 -3.97
CA ARG A 30 11.54 0.35 -2.57
C ARG A 30 10.43 -0.55 -2.03
N VAL A 31 9.17 -0.25 -2.34
CA VAL A 31 8.03 -1.08 -1.94
C VAL A 31 8.14 -2.47 -2.55
N LYS A 32 8.44 -2.57 -3.85
CA LYS A 32 8.61 -3.85 -4.55
C LYS A 32 9.77 -4.66 -4.00
N ALA A 33 10.90 -4.01 -3.71
CA ALA A 33 12.07 -4.68 -3.16
C ALA A 33 11.81 -5.29 -1.77
N LYS A 34 11.01 -4.63 -0.94
CA LYS A 34 10.61 -5.14 0.38
C LYS A 34 9.54 -6.23 0.33
N ASN A 35 8.72 -6.26 -0.71
CA ASN A 35 7.55 -7.11 -0.83
C ASN A 35 7.60 -7.91 -2.15
N PRO A 36 8.59 -8.77 -2.34
CA PRO A 36 8.76 -9.50 -3.59
C PRO A 36 7.54 -10.37 -3.88
N SER A 37 7.13 -10.42 -5.15
CA SER A 37 6.00 -11.22 -5.66
C SER A 37 4.60 -10.86 -5.13
N GLU A 38 4.44 -9.74 -4.42
CA GLU A 38 3.14 -9.27 -3.92
C GLU A 38 2.50 -8.28 -4.92
N THR A 39 2.16 -8.74 -6.13
CA THR A 39 1.76 -7.90 -7.26
C THR A 39 0.49 -7.09 -7.00
N GLU A 40 -0.52 -7.69 -6.36
CA GLU A 40 -1.77 -7.03 -6.02
C GLU A 40 -1.55 -5.89 -5.01
N PHE A 41 -0.70 -6.13 -4.02
CA PHE A 41 -0.29 -5.10 -3.06
C PHE A 41 0.47 -3.95 -3.74
N HIS A 42 1.40 -4.26 -4.65
CA HIS A 42 2.12 -3.23 -5.41
C HIS A 42 1.18 -2.35 -6.22
N GLN A 43 0.17 -2.94 -6.86
CA GLN A 43 -0.79 -2.20 -7.65
C GLN A 43 -1.63 -1.26 -6.78
N ALA A 44 -2.17 -1.75 -5.67
CA ALA A 44 -2.95 -0.93 -4.75
C ALA A 44 -2.14 0.24 -4.19
N VAL A 45 -0.90 0.00 -3.78
CA VAL A 45 0.01 1.06 -3.31
C VAL A 45 0.24 2.09 -4.42
N TYR A 46 0.49 1.66 -5.65
CA TYR A 46 0.69 2.58 -6.77
C TYR A 46 -0.54 3.47 -7.02
N GLU A 47 -1.73 2.89 -7.05
CA GLU A 47 -2.99 3.61 -7.29
C GLU A 47 -3.23 4.69 -6.24
N VAL A 48 -3.08 4.36 -4.96
CA VAL A 48 -3.24 5.32 -3.87
C VAL A 48 -2.15 6.39 -3.90
N LEU A 49 -0.89 6.00 -4.01
CA LEU A 49 0.23 6.94 -3.97
C LEU A 49 0.27 7.88 -5.16
N SER A 50 -0.20 7.46 -6.34
CA SER A 50 -0.31 8.34 -7.50
C SER A 50 -1.22 9.54 -7.24
N SER A 51 -2.24 9.37 -6.39
CA SER A 51 -3.17 10.43 -5.99
C SER A 51 -2.67 11.24 -4.80
N VAL A 52 -2.04 10.59 -3.81
CA VAL A 52 -1.68 11.19 -2.52
C VAL A 52 -0.32 11.90 -2.55
N MET A 53 0.63 11.40 -3.34
CA MET A 53 2.00 11.92 -3.35
C MET A 53 2.10 13.41 -3.68
N PRO A 54 1.37 13.97 -4.67
CA PRO A 54 1.40 15.41 -4.94
C PRO A 54 0.95 16.27 -3.75
N PHE A 55 0.04 15.75 -2.92
CA PHE A 55 -0.39 16.42 -1.69
C PHE A 55 0.70 16.37 -0.61
N ILE A 56 1.33 15.22 -0.43
CA ILE A 56 2.42 15.04 0.54
C ILE A 56 3.62 15.93 0.18
N GLU A 57 3.97 16.03 -1.10
CA GLU A 57 5.08 16.85 -1.58
C GLU A 57 4.88 18.35 -1.28
N LYS A 58 3.64 18.82 -1.32
CA LYS A 58 3.28 20.20 -0.97
C LYS A 58 3.22 20.46 0.54
N ASN A 59 3.31 19.44 1.37
CA ASN A 59 3.15 19.53 2.81
C ASN A 59 4.36 18.92 3.56
N PRO A 60 5.43 19.68 3.80
CA PRO A 60 6.68 19.19 4.39
C PRO A 60 6.52 18.48 5.74
N LYS A 61 5.49 18.81 6.51
CA LYS A 61 5.21 18.14 7.79
C LYS A 61 4.95 16.64 7.63
N TYR A 62 4.27 16.24 6.56
CA TYR A 62 3.98 14.84 6.28
C TYR A 62 5.19 14.09 5.75
N GLN A 63 6.05 14.75 4.96
CA GLN A 63 7.33 14.18 4.53
C GLN A 63 8.25 13.91 5.71
N LYS A 64 8.39 14.89 6.63
CA LYS A 64 9.20 14.73 7.86
C LYS A 64 8.69 13.60 8.74
N ALA A 65 7.37 13.42 8.82
CA ALA A 65 6.74 12.35 9.59
C ALA A 65 6.79 10.98 8.89
N LYS A 66 7.36 10.87 7.70
CA LYS A 66 7.45 9.62 6.92
C LYS A 66 6.09 8.95 6.72
N ILE A 67 5.06 9.76 6.44
CA ILE A 67 3.68 9.23 6.38
C ILE A 67 3.54 8.16 5.31
N LEU A 68 4.08 8.37 4.09
CA LEU A 68 3.97 7.38 3.01
C LEU A 68 4.65 6.06 3.37
N GLU A 69 5.84 6.12 3.94
CA GLU A 69 6.57 4.92 4.37
C GLU A 69 5.83 4.16 5.47
N ARG A 70 5.14 4.87 6.35
CA ARG A 70 4.38 4.27 7.46
C ARG A 70 3.08 3.62 7.00
N ILE A 71 2.36 4.22 6.06
CA ILE A 71 1.07 3.69 5.62
C ILE A 71 1.19 2.47 4.71
N VAL A 72 2.32 2.27 4.06
CA VAL A 72 2.57 1.08 3.21
C VAL A 72 3.23 -0.08 3.97
N GLU A 73 3.61 0.13 5.23
CA GLU A 73 4.21 -0.89 6.07
C GLU A 73 3.20 -1.33 7.13
N PRO A 74 2.82 -2.61 7.22
CA PRO A 74 1.91 -3.08 8.27
C PRO A 74 2.55 -2.92 9.65
N GLU A 75 1.74 -2.59 10.64
CA GLU A 75 2.19 -2.53 12.04
C GLU A 75 2.56 -3.92 12.55
N ARG A 76 1.81 -4.94 12.14
CA ARG A 76 2.07 -6.33 12.51
C ARG A 76 1.46 -7.31 11.52
N VAL A 77 2.17 -8.41 11.27
CA VAL A 77 1.72 -9.56 10.50
C VAL A 77 1.84 -10.80 11.35
N LEU A 78 0.74 -11.56 11.49
CA LEU A 78 0.73 -12.86 12.12
C LEU A 78 0.48 -13.91 11.07
N MET A 79 1.32 -14.93 11.08
CA MET A 79 1.15 -16.14 10.28
C MET A 79 1.12 -17.35 11.23
N PHE A 80 0.12 -18.18 11.13
CA PHE A 80 -0.07 -19.28 12.08
C PHE A 80 -0.61 -20.53 11.41
N ARG A 81 -0.35 -21.65 12.05
CA ARG A 81 -0.84 -22.97 11.65
C ARG A 81 -2.24 -23.20 12.18
N VAL A 82 -3.13 -23.69 11.32
CA VAL A 82 -4.51 -24.09 11.66
C VAL A 82 -4.71 -25.58 11.37
N PRO A 83 -4.50 -26.48 12.34
CA PRO A 83 -4.88 -27.88 12.19
C PRO A 83 -6.39 -28.03 12.44
N TRP A 84 -7.02 -28.92 11.65
CA TRP A 84 -8.44 -29.23 11.76
C TRP A 84 -8.73 -30.65 11.22
N VAL A 85 -9.85 -31.19 11.58
CA VAL A 85 -10.29 -32.55 11.13
C VAL A 85 -11.40 -32.34 10.11
N ASP A 86 -11.26 -32.97 8.95
CA ASP A 86 -12.27 -32.94 7.89
C ASP A 86 -13.42 -33.96 8.12
N ASP A 87 -14.42 -33.93 7.22
CA ASP A 87 -15.58 -34.80 7.30
C ASP A 87 -15.25 -36.30 7.13
N LYS A 88 -14.06 -36.64 6.68
CA LYS A 88 -13.54 -37.99 6.57
C LYS A 88 -12.79 -38.44 7.81
N GLY A 89 -12.61 -37.58 8.79
CA GLY A 89 -11.85 -37.84 10.00
C GLY A 89 -10.33 -37.67 9.82
N GLU A 90 -9.89 -37.09 8.71
CA GLU A 90 -8.47 -36.87 8.43
C GLU A 90 -8.01 -35.48 8.91
N VAL A 91 -6.77 -35.44 9.43
CA VAL A 91 -6.19 -34.20 9.89
C VAL A 91 -5.68 -33.38 8.70
N GLN A 92 -6.18 -32.17 8.57
CA GLN A 92 -5.76 -31.17 7.60
C GLN A 92 -5.00 -30.05 8.29
N VAL A 93 -4.10 -29.37 7.56
CA VAL A 93 -3.31 -28.27 8.11
C VAL A 93 -3.35 -27.09 7.14
N ASN A 94 -3.96 -26.01 7.57
CA ASN A 94 -4.00 -24.75 6.82
C ASN A 94 -3.06 -23.72 7.42
N ARG A 95 -2.79 -22.68 6.65
CA ARG A 95 -2.05 -21.49 7.11
C ARG A 95 -3.03 -20.33 7.24
N GLY A 96 -3.04 -19.71 8.42
CA GLY A 96 -3.80 -18.50 8.68
C GLY A 96 -2.91 -17.27 8.65
N PHE A 97 -3.51 -16.12 8.27
CA PHE A 97 -2.86 -14.80 8.24
C PHE A 97 -3.73 -13.76 8.92
N ARG A 98 -3.11 -12.87 9.65
CA ARG A 98 -3.72 -11.64 10.17
C ARG A 98 -2.81 -10.48 9.84
N ILE A 99 -3.30 -9.52 9.06
CA ILE A 99 -2.57 -8.30 8.73
C ILE A 99 -3.15 -7.14 9.54
N GLU A 100 -2.34 -6.54 10.36
CA GLU A 100 -2.66 -5.36 11.16
C GLU A 100 -1.95 -4.16 10.53
N MET A 101 -2.67 -3.46 9.64
CA MET A 101 -2.06 -2.47 8.76
C MET A 101 -1.86 -1.13 9.48
N ASN A 102 -2.90 -0.59 10.07
CA ASN A 102 -2.84 0.72 10.71
C ASN A 102 -3.90 0.86 11.81
N SER A 103 -3.50 1.32 12.98
CA SER A 103 -4.35 1.52 14.17
C SER A 103 -4.66 2.99 14.47
N ALA A 104 -4.32 3.93 13.56
CA ALA A 104 -4.40 5.36 13.82
C ALA A 104 -5.82 5.85 14.20
N ILE A 105 -6.87 5.21 13.69
CA ILE A 105 -8.27 5.58 13.95
C ILE A 105 -9.04 4.53 14.75
N GLY A 106 -8.39 3.48 15.21
CA GLY A 106 -9.03 2.44 16.01
C GLY A 106 -8.42 1.05 15.80
N PRO A 107 -9.03 0.01 16.41
CA PRO A 107 -8.56 -1.36 16.27
C PRO A 107 -8.71 -1.86 14.84
N TYR A 108 -7.86 -2.83 14.46
CA TYR A 108 -7.91 -3.44 13.14
C TYR A 108 -9.22 -4.22 12.97
N LYS A 109 -10.01 -3.88 11.95
CA LYS A 109 -11.30 -4.48 11.69
C LYS A 109 -11.51 -4.65 10.18
N GLY A 110 -11.75 -5.87 9.75
CA GLY A 110 -12.05 -6.23 8.37
C GLY A 110 -12.82 -7.54 8.29
N GLY A 111 -13.16 -7.95 7.08
CA GLY A 111 -13.80 -9.22 6.81
C GLY A 111 -12.86 -10.41 6.95
N LEU A 112 -13.43 -11.60 7.02
CA LEU A 112 -12.72 -12.88 6.99
C LEU A 112 -12.81 -13.45 5.57
N ARG A 113 -11.70 -13.97 5.05
CA ARG A 113 -11.64 -14.58 3.72
C ARG A 113 -11.19 -16.03 3.83
N PHE A 114 -12.05 -16.94 3.39
CA PHE A 114 -11.74 -18.35 3.19
C PHE A 114 -11.69 -18.66 1.69
N HIS A 115 -10.50 -18.82 1.15
CA HIS A 115 -10.31 -19.18 -0.24
C HIS A 115 -8.91 -19.77 -0.47
N PRO A 116 -8.74 -20.74 -1.38
CA PRO A 116 -7.43 -21.33 -1.66
C PRO A 116 -6.38 -20.33 -2.17
N SER A 117 -6.81 -19.22 -2.79
CA SER A 117 -5.91 -18.16 -3.28
C SER A 117 -5.36 -17.24 -2.19
N VAL A 118 -5.79 -17.37 -0.93
CA VAL A 118 -5.33 -16.52 0.16
C VAL A 118 -3.83 -16.69 0.37
N ASN A 119 -3.12 -15.58 0.29
CA ASN A 119 -1.70 -15.50 0.59
C ASN A 119 -1.39 -14.13 1.24
N LEU A 120 -0.16 -13.95 1.68
CA LEU A 120 0.26 -12.72 2.37
C LEU A 120 0.06 -11.46 1.52
N GLY A 121 0.41 -11.50 0.23
CA GLY A 121 0.29 -10.36 -0.67
C GLY A 121 -1.16 -9.91 -0.88
N ILE A 122 -2.07 -10.87 -1.07
CA ILE A 122 -3.51 -10.60 -1.20
C ILE A 122 -4.08 -10.00 0.09
N LEU A 123 -3.70 -10.51 1.25
CA LEU A 123 -4.19 -9.95 2.51
C LEU A 123 -3.59 -8.58 2.82
N LYS A 124 -2.35 -8.32 2.46
CA LYS A 124 -1.76 -6.97 2.55
C LYS A 124 -2.47 -6.00 1.62
N PHE A 125 -2.78 -6.41 0.40
CA PHE A 125 -3.59 -5.66 -0.53
C PHE A 125 -4.94 -5.27 0.10
N LEU A 126 -5.71 -6.24 0.59
CA LEU A 126 -7.01 -5.99 1.21
C LEU A 126 -6.91 -5.10 2.47
N ALA A 127 -5.91 -5.34 3.31
CA ALA A 127 -5.70 -4.54 4.51
C ALA A 127 -5.31 -3.09 4.19
N PHE A 128 -4.52 -2.88 3.14
CA PHE A 128 -4.13 -1.56 2.66
C PHE A 128 -5.33 -0.80 2.08
N GLU A 129 -6.15 -1.42 1.25
CA GLU A 129 -7.35 -0.79 0.71
C GLU A 129 -8.38 -0.41 1.78
N GLN A 130 -8.45 -1.17 2.88
CA GLN A 130 -9.37 -0.86 3.98
C GLN A 130 -9.02 0.38 4.80
N ILE A 131 -7.80 0.89 4.71
CA ILE A 131 -7.38 2.12 5.40
C ILE A 131 -7.53 3.37 4.55
N PHE A 132 -7.94 3.25 3.31
CA PHE A 132 -8.23 4.30 2.36
C PHE A 132 -9.66 4.20 1.82
#